data_5d78f9d3ce8b47f05af73be532d4cfa1
#
_entry.id   5d78f9d3ce8b47f05af73be532d4cfa1
#
_cell.length_a   1.000
_cell.length_b   1.000
_cell.length_c   1.000
_cell.angle_alpha   90.00
_cell.angle_beta   90.00
_cell.angle_gamma   90.00
#
_symmetry.space_group_name_H-M   'P 1'
#
loop_
_entity.id
_entity.type
_entity.pdbx_description
1 polymer ?
#
loop_
_entity_poly.entity_id
_entity_poly.type
_entity_poly.pdbx_seq_one_letter_code
_entity_poly.pdbx_strand_id
1 'polypeptide(L)'
;MPSEKSGPQPHKRWVFTLNNPSEEEKNKIRELPISLFDYFVCGEEGLEEGRTPHLQGFANFSKKQTFNKVKWYLGARCHIEKAKGTDQQNKEYCSKEGHILIECGAPRNQGKRSDLSTAVSTLLETGSLVTVAEQFPVTYVRNFRGLAELLKVSGKMQQRDWKTAVHVIVGPPGCGKSQWARNFAEPSDTYWKPSRNKWWDGYHGEEVVVLDDFYGWLPWDDLLRLCDRYPLTVETKGGTVPFLARSILITSNQAPQEWYSSTAVPAVEALYRRITTLQFWKTAGEQSTEVPEGRFEAVDPPCALFPYKINY
;
A
#
# COMPACT_ATOMS: atom_id res chain seq x y z
N MET A 1 18.20 -52.97 10.60
CA MET A 1 17.04 -52.79 9.71
C MET A 1 17.50 -52.07 8.46
N PRO A 2 17.51 -52.69 7.27
CA PRO A 2 17.89 -51.94 6.04
C PRO A 2 16.76 -50.96 5.71
N SER A 3 17.11 -49.71 5.44
CA SER A 3 16.20 -48.65 4.99
C SER A 3 15.54 -49.05 3.68
N GLU A 4 14.22 -49.13 3.66
CA GLU A 4 13.43 -49.26 2.43
C GLU A 4 13.82 -48.15 1.45
N LYS A 5 14.34 -48.56 0.28
CA LYS A 5 14.58 -47.64 -0.84
C LYS A 5 13.21 -47.18 -1.32
N SER A 6 12.79 -45.97 -0.91
CA SER A 6 11.60 -45.33 -1.46
C SER A 6 11.73 -45.29 -2.99
N GLY A 7 10.77 -45.86 -3.70
CA GLY A 7 10.71 -45.83 -5.17
C GLY A 7 10.72 -44.36 -5.69
N PRO A 8 10.98 -44.17 -6.99
CA PRO A 8 11.11 -42.84 -7.56
C PRO A 8 9.86 -42.00 -7.31
N GLN A 9 10.01 -40.91 -6.54
CA GLN A 9 8.93 -40.02 -6.14
C GLN A 9 8.19 -39.45 -7.34
N PRO A 10 6.84 -39.46 -7.34
CA PRO A 10 6.05 -38.88 -8.41
C PRO A 10 6.31 -37.35 -8.56
N HIS A 11 6.42 -36.87 -9.80
CA HIS A 11 6.71 -35.46 -10.10
C HIS A 11 5.69 -34.90 -11.09
N LYS A 12 5.49 -33.56 -11.11
CA LYS A 12 4.60 -32.89 -12.07
C LYS A 12 5.31 -32.54 -13.38
N ARG A 13 6.59 -32.17 -13.29
CA ARG A 13 7.32 -31.52 -14.38
C ARG A 13 8.43 -32.43 -14.91
N TRP A 14 8.40 -32.70 -16.19
CA TRP A 14 9.28 -33.62 -16.86
C TRP A 14 9.77 -33.02 -18.18
N VAL A 15 11.04 -33.23 -18.53
CA VAL A 15 11.60 -33.00 -19.85
C VAL A 15 11.82 -34.35 -20.53
N PHE A 16 11.71 -34.37 -21.85
CA PHE A 16 11.95 -35.60 -22.60
C PHE A 16 12.63 -35.32 -23.93
N THR A 17 13.37 -36.32 -24.39
CA THR A 17 14.01 -36.33 -25.70
C THR A 17 13.73 -37.68 -26.37
N LEU A 18 13.37 -37.67 -27.67
CA LEU A 18 13.17 -38.85 -28.46
C LEU A 18 13.96 -38.74 -29.78
N ASN A 19 15.03 -39.49 -29.90
CA ASN A 19 15.88 -39.50 -31.09
C ASN A 19 15.27 -40.34 -32.21
N ASN A 20 15.37 -39.87 -33.47
CA ASN A 20 14.85 -40.48 -34.66
C ASN A 20 13.38 -40.94 -34.49
N PRO A 21 12.45 -40.01 -34.26
CA PRO A 21 11.05 -40.35 -34.05
C PRO A 21 10.40 -40.84 -35.34
N SER A 22 9.62 -41.92 -35.23
CA SER A 22 8.74 -42.32 -36.33
C SER A 22 7.52 -41.42 -36.43
N GLU A 23 6.82 -41.39 -37.56
CA GLU A 23 5.56 -40.61 -37.68
C GLU A 23 4.48 -41.14 -36.74
N GLU A 24 4.47 -42.44 -36.45
CA GLU A 24 3.56 -43.03 -35.45
C GLU A 24 3.83 -42.46 -34.02
N GLU A 25 5.11 -42.32 -33.65
CA GLU A 25 5.51 -41.76 -32.36
C GLU A 25 5.19 -40.28 -32.28
N LYS A 26 5.38 -39.52 -33.36
CA LYS A 26 4.97 -38.10 -33.43
C LYS A 26 3.46 -37.98 -33.30
N ASN A 27 2.67 -38.78 -34.00
CA ASN A 27 1.21 -38.77 -33.92
C ASN A 27 0.71 -39.13 -32.52
N LYS A 28 1.31 -40.12 -31.87
CA LYS A 28 1.01 -40.47 -30.49
C LYS A 28 1.19 -39.28 -29.56
N ILE A 29 2.23 -38.46 -29.75
CA ILE A 29 2.48 -37.25 -28.93
C ILE A 29 1.46 -36.15 -29.24
N ARG A 30 1.08 -35.96 -30.53
CA ARG A 30 0.03 -34.99 -30.93
C ARG A 30 -1.34 -35.31 -30.37
N GLU A 31 -1.66 -36.62 -30.24
CA GLU A 31 -2.96 -37.11 -29.78
C GLU A 31 -3.09 -37.25 -28.28
N LEU A 32 -2.05 -36.83 -27.50
CA LEU A 32 -2.14 -36.85 -26.05
C LEU A 32 -3.29 -35.93 -25.54
N PRO A 33 -4.13 -36.39 -24.62
CA PRO A 33 -5.23 -35.59 -24.08
C PRO A 33 -4.70 -34.31 -23.44
N ILE A 34 -5.13 -33.16 -23.93
CA ILE A 34 -4.73 -31.84 -23.43
C ILE A 34 -5.02 -31.69 -21.92
N SER A 35 -6.09 -32.32 -21.43
CA SER A 35 -6.47 -32.29 -20.02
C SER A 35 -5.45 -32.93 -19.04
N LEU A 36 -4.46 -33.66 -19.58
CA LEU A 36 -3.37 -34.22 -18.76
C LEU A 36 -2.39 -33.14 -18.28
N PHE A 37 -2.34 -32.01 -18.96
CA PHE A 37 -1.28 -31.03 -18.78
C PHE A 37 -1.81 -29.67 -18.31
N ASP A 38 -1.08 -29.06 -17.41
CA ASP A 38 -1.18 -27.63 -17.15
C ASP A 38 -0.47 -26.84 -18.28
N TYR A 39 0.65 -27.41 -18.78
CA TYR A 39 1.38 -26.92 -19.94
C TYR A 39 2.19 -28.05 -20.58
N PHE A 40 2.18 -28.10 -21.89
CA PHE A 40 2.94 -29.07 -22.68
C PHE A 40 3.48 -28.41 -23.95
N VAL A 41 4.76 -28.65 -24.27
CA VAL A 41 5.39 -28.20 -25.51
C VAL A 41 6.35 -29.26 -25.99
N CYS A 42 6.35 -29.51 -27.29
CA CYS A 42 7.26 -30.41 -27.97
C CYS A 42 7.68 -29.78 -29.29
N GLY A 43 8.98 -29.65 -29.49
CA GLY A 43 9.59 -29.20 -30.74
C GLY A 43 10.32 -30.32 -31.45
N GLU A 44 10.46 -30.20 -32.77
CA GLU A 44 11.31 -31.01 -33.62
C GLU A 44 12.62 -30.28 -33.82
N GLU A 45 13.75 -30.97 -33.57
CA GLU A 45 15.10 -30.40 -33.66
C GLU A 45 15.98 -31.33 -34.50
N GLY A 46 17.08 -30.78 -35.03
CA GLY A 46 18.07 -31.53 -35.81
C GLY A 46 17.57 -31.94 -37.18
N LEU A 47 16.68 -31.16 -37.82
CA LEU A 47 16.17 -31.44 -39.17
C LEU A 47 17.16 -31.06 -40.28
N GLU A 48 18.25 -30.36 -39.94
CA GLU A 48 19.30 -29.96 -40.87
C GLU A 48 20.20 -31.17 -41.25
N GLU A 49 20.81 -31.08 -42.44
CA GLU A 49 21.69 -32.13 -42.96
C GLU A 49 22.89 -32.36 -42.01
N GLY A 50 23.15 -33.61 -41.64
CA GLY A 50 24.24 -34.00 -40.74
C GLY A 50 23.90 -33.98 -39.23
N ARG A 51 22.67 -33.64 -38.86
CA ARG A 51 22.20 -33.74 -37.49
C ARG A 51 21.25 -34.92 -37.29
N THR A 52 21.14 -35.40 -36.05
CA THR A 52 20.18 -36.46 -35.71
C THR A 52 18.82 -35.82 -35.38
N PRO A 53 17.77 -36.10 -36.18
CA PRO A 53 16.44 -35.62 -35.87
C PRO A 53 15.96 -36.12 -34.51
N HIS A 54 15.40 -35.24 -33.70
CA HIS A 54 14.86 -35.61 -32.39
C HIS A 54 13.70 -34.72 -31.98
N LEU A 55 12.85 -35.24 -31.10
CA LEU A 55 11.86 -34.46 -30.38
C LEU A 55 12.45 -34.00 -29.07
N GLN A 56 12.30 -32.72 -28.77
CA GLN A 56 12.63 -32.12 -27.49
C GLN A 56 11.35 -31.56 -26.86
N GLY A 57 10.99 -32.05 -25.67
CA GLY A 57 9.73 -31.63 -25.07
C GLY A 57 9.77 -31.43 -23.59
N PHE A 58 8.78 -30.66 -23.12
CA PHE A 58 8.50 -30.38 -21.73
C PHE A 58 7.04 -30.63 -21.42
N ALA A 59 6.79 -31.34 -20.31
CA ALA A 59 5.46 -31.68 -19.83
C ALA A 59 5.29 -31.24 -18.36
N ASN A 60 4.38 -30.30 -18.09
CA ASN A 60 3.89 -29.96 -16.76
C ASN A 60 2.50 -30.60 -16.62
N PHE A 61 2.44 -31.79 -16.02
CA PHE A 61 1.20 -32.51 -15.80
C PHE A 61 0.29 -31.82 -14.80
N SER A 62 -1.02 -31.93 -14.98
CA SER A 62 -2.03 -31.44 -14.02
C SER A 62 -1.94 -32.13 -12.64
N LYS A 63 -1.51 -33.43 -12.64
CA LYS A 63 -1.27 -34.25 -11.42
C LYS A 63 0.14 -34.84 -11.45
N LYS A 64 0.75 -35.08 -10.29
CA LYS A 64 2.05 -35.76 -10.20
C LYS A 64 1.98 -37.12 -10.89
N GLN A 65 2.97 -37.45 -11.72
CA GLN A 65 3.09 -38.70 -12.43
C GLN A 65 4.36 -39.45 -11.99
N THR A 66 4.28 -40.79 -11.98
CA THR A 66 5.44 -41.64 -11.77
C THR A 66 6.24 -41.74 -13.08
N PHE A 67 7.53 -42.07 -12.99
CA PHE A 67 8.41 -42.27 -14.15
C PHE A 67 7.82 -43.24 -15.20
N ASN A 68 7.31 -44.39 -14.76
CA ASN A 68 6.73 -45.40 -15.65
C ASN A 68 5.48 -44.86 -16.36
N LYS A 69 4.66 -44.07 -15.70
CA LYS A 69 3.44 -43.49 -16.27
C LYS A 69 3.76 -42.42 -17.32
N VAL A 70 4.81 -41.62 -17.08
CA VAL A 70 5.31 -40.66 -18.07
C VAL A 70 5.85 -41.37 -19.32
N LYS A 71 6.61 -42.46 -19.13
CA LYS A 71 7.08 -43.36 -20.24
C LYS A 71 5.92 -43.95 -21.02
N TRP A 72 4.83 -44.31 -20.35
CA TRP A 72 3.64 -44.85 -21.02
C TRP A 72 2.97 -43.82 -21.94
N TYR A 73 2.86 -42.53 -21.45
CA TYR A 73 2.30 -41.45 -22.25
C TYR A 73 3.21 -41.09 -23.45
N LEU A 74 4.47 -40.79 -23.17
CA LEU A 74 5.40 -40.20 -24.14
C LEU A 74 6.06 -41.24 -25.07
N GLY A 75 6.13 -42.50 -24.66
CA GLY A 75 6.77 -43.60 -25.38
C GLY A 75 7.91 -44.22 -24.58
N ALA A 76 8.07 -45.55 -24.71
CA ALA A 76 9.08 -46.31 -23.98
C ALA A 76 10.51 -45.90 -24.33
N ARG A 77 10.77 -45.44 -25.56
CA ARG A 77 12.08 -45.01 -26.06
C ARG A 77 12.47 -43.61 -25.60
N CYS A 78 11.52 -42.77 -25.18
CA CYS A 78 11.83 -41.42 -24.74
C CYS A 78 12.82 -41.45 -23.57
N HIS A 79 13.89 -40.67 -23.63
CA HIS A 79 14.65 -40.30 -22.46
C HIS A 79 13.84 -39.27 -21.68
N ILE A 80 13.64 -39.45 -20.37
CA ILE A 80 12.87 -38.54 -19.54
C ILE A 80 13.60 -38.21 -18.24
N GLU A 81 13.55 -36.93 -17.86
CA GLU A 81 14.13 -36.43 -16.63
C GLU A 81 13.20 -35.47 -15.93
N LYS A 82 13.40 -35.26 -14.61
CA LYS A 82 12.72 -34.21 -13.86
C LYS A 82 13.18 -32.85 -14.35
N ALA A 83 12.27 -32.01 -14.77
CA ALA A 83 12.59 -30.66 -15.21
C ALA A 83 13.18 -29.78 -14.08
N LYS A 84 14.27 -29.08 -14.37
CA LYS A 84 14.97 -28.18 -13.44
C LYS A 84 14.61 -26.71 -13.68
N GLY A 85 14.50 -26.25 -14.92
CA GLY A 85 14.18 -24.86 -15.29
C GLY A 85 12.72 -24.47 -15.05
N THR A 86 12.37 -23.18 -15.23
CA THR A 86 10.99 -22.70 -15.22
C THR A 86 10.23 -23.21 -16.44
N ASP A 87 8.88 -23.11 -16.45
CA ASP A 87 8.09 -23.49 -17.63
C ASP A 87 8.47 -22.61 -18.84
N GLN A 88 8.74 -21.33 -18.62
CA GLN A 88 9.17 -20.42 -19.67
C GLN A 88 10.54 -20.79 -20.25
N GLN A 89 11.54 -21.12 -19.41
CA GLN A 89 12.86 -21.57 -19.87
C GLN A 89 12.77 -22.88 -20.65
N ASN A 90 11.92 -23.82 -20.21
CA ASN A 90 11.70 -25.07 -20.95
C ASN A 90 10.96 -24.83 -22.27
N LYS A 91 9.99 -23.88 -22.32
CA LYS A 91 9.36 -23.46 -23.58
C LYS A 91 10.41 -22.95 -24.56
N GLU A 92 11.21 -21.96 -24.14
CA GLU A 92 12.26 -21.36 -24.98
C GLU A 92 13.24 -22.43 -25.50
N TYR A 93 13.62 -23.38 -24.63
CA TYR A 93 14.52 -24.45 -24.99
C TYR A 93 13.91 -25.43 -26.04
N CYS A 94 12.65 -25.84 -25.85
CA CYS A 94 11.96 -26.77 -26.74
C CYS A 94 11.49 -26.13 -28.06
N SER A 95 11.50 -24.80 -28.17
CA SER A 95 11.08 -24.07 -29.38
C SER A 95 12.23 -23.34 -30.10
N LYS A 96 13.48 -23.56 -29.68
CA LYS A 96 14.65 -22.79 -30.18
C LYS A 96 14.90 -22.91 -31.68
N GLU A 97 14.55 -24.03 -32.31
CA GLU A 97 14.69 -24.23 -33.78
C GLU A 97 13.40 -23.86 -34.54
N GLY A 98 12.35 -23.41 -33.86
CA GLY A 98 11.12 -22.88 -34.47
C GLY A 98 10.12 -23.92 -34.97
N HIS A 99 10.47 -25.21 -34.95
CA HIS A 99 9.62 -26.31 -35.42
C HIS A 99 8.83 -26.91 -34.25
N ILE A 100 7.68 -26.34 -33.95
CA ILE A 100 6.83 -26.82 -32.85
C ILE A 100 5.88 -27.90 -33.38
N LEU A 101 6.00 -29.11 -32.82
CA LEU A 101 5.13 -30.26 -33.13
C LEU A 101 3.76 -30.07 -32.47
N ILE A 102 3.74 -29.68 -31.20
CA ILE A 102 2.53 -29.41 -30.43
C ILE A 102 2.86 -28.46 -29.23
N GLU A 103 1.97 -27.53 -28.95
CA GLU A 103 1.96 -26.74 -27.72
C GLU A 103 0.53 -26.65 -27.20
N CYS A 104 0.33 -26.88 -25.90
CA CYS A 104 -0.98 -26.69 -25.24
C CYS A 104 -0.85 -26.22 -23.79
N GLY A 105 -1.88 -25.53 -23.31
CA GLY A 105 -1.87 -24.88 -22.01
C GLY A 105 -1.08 -23.57 -22.00
N ALA A 106 -0.67 -23.09 -20.82
CA ALA A 106 0.13 -21.91 -20.66
C ALA A 106 1.30 -22.15 -19.69
N PRO A 107 2.51 -21.67 -20.01
CA PRO A 107 3.65 -21.78 -19.11
C PRO A 107 3.36 -21.02 -17.82
N ARG A 108 3.54 -21.67 -16.66
CA ARG A 108 3.42 -21.01 -15.37
C ARG A 108 4.61 -20.09 -15.16
N ASN A 109 4.35 -18.82 -15.07
CA ASN A 109 5.34 -17.86 -14.60
C ASN A 109 5.55 -18.09 -13.10
N GLN A 110 6.55 -18.89 -12.71
CA GLN A 110 6.98 -18.96 -11.32
C GLN A 110 7.58 -17.61 -10.92
N GLY A 111 6.87 -16.88 -10.06
CA GLY A 111 7.49 -15.86 -9.25
C GLY A 111 7.41 -14.40 -9.68
N LYS A 112 6.76 -13.99 -10.76
CA LYS A 112 6.28 -12.62 -10.83
C LYS A 112 5.01 -12.55 -9.98
N ARG A 113 5.14 -12.06 -8.75
CA ARG A 113 3.99 -11.61 -7.97
C ARG A 113 3.42 -10.39 -8.69
N SER A 114 2.53 -10.65 -9.65
CA SER A 114 1.86 -9.59 -10.42
C SER A 114 1.13 -8.62 -9.50
N ASP A 115 0.56 -9.13 -8.41
CA ASP A 115 -0.08 -8.38 -7.33
C ASP A 115 0.88 -7.38 -6.66
N LEU A 116 2.12 -7.79 -6.32
CA LEU A 116 3.11 -6.90 -5.72
C LEU A 116 3.62 -5.87 -6.74
N SER A 117 3.87 -6.29 -7.99
CA SER A 117 4.31 -5.35 -9.03
C SER A 117 3.24 -4.29 -9.31
N THR A 118 1.97 -4.68 -9.38
CA THR A 118 0.85 -3.75 -9.57
C THR A 118 0.70 -2.82 -8.36
N ALA A 119 0.78 -3.36 -7.13
CA ALA A 119 0.75 -2.54 -5.93
C ALA A 119 1.89 -1.51 -5.87
N VAL A 120 3.11 -1.89 -6.30
CA VAL A 120 4.26 -0.97 -6.42
C VAL A 120 3.99 0.12 -7.46
N SER A 121 3.47 -0.24 -8.64
CA SER A 121 3.12 0.75 -9.67
C SER A 121 2.07 1.74 -9.15
N THR A 122 0.98 1.25 -8.55
CA THR A 122 -0.05 2.08 -7.92
C THR A 122 0.52 2.99 -6.85
N LEU A 123 1.43 2.48 -5.99
CA LEU A 123 2.09 3.28 -4.96
C LEU A 123 2.89 4.44 -5.57
N LEU A 124 3.67 4.18 -6.62
CA LEU A 124 4.51 5.19 -7.26
C LEU A 124 3.73 6.20 -8.11
N GLU A 125 2.54 5.83 -8.56
CA GLU A 125 1.61 6.71 -9.28
C GLU A 125 0.83 7.61 -8.33
N THR A 126 0.27 7.03 -7.25
CA THR A 126 -0.62 7.75 -6.33
C THR A 126 0.10 8.44 -5.18
N GLY A 127 1.30 7.96 -4.80
CA GLY A 127 2.00 8.42 -3.60
C GLY A 127 1.30 8.06 -2.29
N SER A 128 0.31 7.14 -2.31
CA SER A 128 -0.58 6.85 -1.20
C SER A 128 -0.52 5.38 -0.77
N LEU A 129 -0.11 5.14 0.47
CA LEU A 129 -0.18 3.82 1.10
C LEU A 129 -1.63 3.40 1.39
N VAL A 130 -2.53 4.35 1.64
CA VAL A 130 -3.95 4.09 1.87
C VAL A 130 -4.56 3.48 0.62
N THR A 131 -4.36 4.08 -0.54
CA THR A 131 -4.83 3.54 -1.82
C THR A 131 -4.33 2.12 -2.08
N VAL A 132 -3.06 1.85 -1.76
CA VAL A 132 -2.50 0.48 -1.90
C VAL A 132 -3.13 -0.49 -0.91
N ALA A 133 -3.39 -0.06 0.33
CA ALA A 133 -4.04 -0.90 1.34
C ALA A 133 -5.48 -1.26 0.94
N GLU A 134 -6.22 -0.33 0.35
CA GLU A 134 -7.59 -0.54 -0.14
C GLU A 134 -7.64 -1.47 -1.35
N GLN A 135 -6.80 -1.24 -2.36
CA GLN A 135 -6.83 -2.00 -3.61
C GLN A 135 -6.12 -3.36 -3.50
N PHE A 136 -5.07 -3.46 -2.69
CA PHE A 136 -4.23 -4.65 -2.55
C PHE A 136 -4.02 -5.06 -1.07
N PRO A 137 -5.07 -5.29 -0.28
CA PRO A 137 -4.97 -5.46 1.18
C PRO A 137 -4.03 -6.60 1.59
N VAL A 138 -4.07 -7.74 0.90
CA VAL A 138 -3.20 -8.90 1.20
C VAL A 138 -1.73 -8.59 0.93
N THR A 139 -1.45 -7.90 -0.18
CA THR A 139 -0.10 -7.49 -0.56
C THR A 139 0.42 -6.43 0.40
N TYR A 140 -0.42 -5.48 0.79
CA TYR A 140 -0.09 -4.45 1.78
C TYR A 140 0.29 -5.07 3.13
N VAL A 141 -0.56 -5.92 3.71
CA VAL A 141 -0.28 -6.58 5.01
C VAL A 141 1.06 -7.33 5.01
N ARG A 142 1.40 -7.98 3.90
CA ARG A 142 2.66 -8.75 3.79
C ARG A 142 3.90 -7.89 3.55
N ASN A 143 3.75 -6.72 2.94
CA ASN A 143 4.88 -5.94 2.42
C ASN A 143 4.88 -4.48 2.86
N PHE A 144 4.04 -4.07 3.83
CA PHE A 144 3.80 -2.66 4.18
C PHE A 144 5.08 -1.88 4.50
N ARG A 145 6.06 -2.49 5.20
CA ARG A 145 7.34 -1.84 5.52
C ARG A 145 8.16 -1.54 4.27
N GLY A 146 8.26 -2.49 3.34
CA GLY A 146 8.96 -2.29 2.08
C GLY A 146 8.29 -1.25 1.18
N LEU A 147 6.95 -1.26 1.13
CA LEU A 147 6.16 -0.26 0.39
C LEU A 147 6.34 1.14 1.00
N ALA A 148 6.28 1.27 2.32
CA ALA A 148 6.49 2.54 3.01
C ALA A 148 7.91 3.09 2.79
N GLU A 149 8.94 2.24 2.84
CA GLU A 149 10.31 2.65 2.59
C GLU A 149 10.54 3.02 1.12
N LEU A 150 9.97 2.26 0.19
CA LEU A 150 10.00 2.59 -1.23
C LEU A 150 9.39 3.95 -1.50
N LEU A 151 8.25 4.26 -0.88
CA LEU A 151 7.58 5.56 -1.02
C LEU A 151 8.48 6.70 -0.55
N LYS A 152 9.17 6.55 0.59
CA LYS A 152 10.10 7.57 1.11
C LYS A 152 11.25 7.85 0.13
N VAL A 153 11.93 6.79 -0.35
CA VAL A 153 13.11 6.95 -1.22
C VAL A 153 12.74 7.37 -2.65
N SER A 154 11.51 7.10 -3.09
CA SER A 154 11.04 7.46 -4.43
C SER A 154 10.79 8.96 -4.62
N GLY A 155 10.68 9.73 -3.53
CA GLY A 155 10.27 11.13 -3.58
C GLY A 155 8.82 11.35 -4.03
N LYS A 156 8.02 10.28 -4.14
CA LYS A 156 6.62 10.33 -4.59
C LYS A 156 5.62 10.52 -3.45
N MET A 157 6.11 10.63 -2.20
CA MET A 157 5.25 10.87 -1.05
C MET A 157 4.45 12.15 -1.25
N GLN A 158 3.14 12.08 -1.09
CA GLN A 158 2.27 13.24 -1.14
C GLN A 158 2.73 14.29 -0.12
N GLN A 159 2.77 15.53 -0.53
CA GLN A 159 3.18 16.63 0.34
C GLN A 159 2.10 17.71 0.33
N ARG A 160 1.94 18.38 1.47
CA ARG A 160 1.08 19.55 1.60
C ARG A 160 1.68 20.71 0.82
N ASP A 161 0.86 21.34 -0.03
CA ASP A 161 1.19 22.56 -0.81
C ASP A 161 0.14 23.69 -0.60
N TRP A 162 -0.77 23.49 0.36
CA TRP A 162 -1.84 24.43 0.73
C TRP A 162 -1.66 24.96 2.14
N LYS A 163 -2.23 26.14 2.41
CA LYS A 163 -2.32 26.67 3.78
C LYS A 163 -3.39 25.90 4.53
N THR A 164 -3.01 25.28 5.65
CA THR A 164 -3.96 24.63 6.55
C THR A 164 -4.86 25.68 7.21
N ALA A 165 -6.17 25.52 7.15
CA ALA A 165 -7.12 26.35 7.85
C ALA A 165 -7.09 26.02 9.35
N VAL A 166 -6.94 27.03 10.20
CA VAL A 166 -6.84 26.85 11.66
C VAL A 166 -8.03 27.51 12.33
N HIS A 167 -8.85 26.69 12.97
CA HIS A 167 -10.06 27.13 13.66
C HIS A 167 -9.85 26.97 15.17
N VAL A 168 -9.90 28.08 15.90
CA VAL A 168 -9.71 28.10 17.35
C VAL A 168 -11.01 28.49 18.04
N ILE A 169 -11.44 27.66 18.98
CA ILE A 169 -12.60 27.96 19.84
C ILE A 169 -12.14 27.96 21.29
N VAL A 170 -12.33 29.10 21.91
CA VAL A 170 -12.04 29.33 23.32
C VAL A 170 -13.34 29.49 24.12
N GLY A 171 -13.46 28.84 25.26
CA GLY A 171 -14.63 28.97 26.08
C GLY A 171 -14.59 28.06 27.32
N PRO A 172 -15.51 28.27 28.28
CA PRO A 172 -15.52 27.50 29.51
C PRO A 172 -15.84 26.02 29.27
N PRO A 173 -15.54 25.17 30.26
CA PRO A 173 -15.95 23.77 30.20
C PRO A 173 -17.46 23.62 29.99
N GLY A 174 -17.88 22.63 29.18
CA GLY A 174 -19.29 22.33 28.94
C GLY A 174 -20.01 23.24 27.92
N CYS A 175 -19.33 24.20 27.28
CA CYS A 175 -19.97 25.06 26.27
C CYS A 175 -20.11 24.43 24.87
N GLY A 176 -19.71 23.15 24.69
CA GLY A 176 -19.93 22.40 23.43
C GLY A 176 -18.77 22.37 22.43
N LYS A 177 -17.59 22.92 22.77
CA LYS A 177 -16.42 22.99 21.86
C LYS A 177 -16.05 21.66 21.20
N SER A 178 -15.86 20.61 22.02
CA SER A 178 -15.49 19.28 21.51
C SER A 178 -16.61 18.64 20.69
N GLN A 179 -17.89 18.94 21.03
CA GLN A 179 -19.04 18.50 20.23
C GLN A 179 -19.04 19.16 18.85
N TRP A 180 -18.74 20.47 18.80
CA TRP A 180 -18.57 21.17 17.53
C TRP A 180 -17.44 20.56 16.69
N ALA A 181 -16.28 20.30 17.29
CA ALA A 181 -15.17 19.69 16.60
C ALA A 181 -15.52 18.30 16.04
N ARG A 182 -16.30 17.51 16.77
CA ARG A 182 -16.80 16.21 16.33
C ARG A 182 -17.75 16.29 15.14
N ASN A 183 -18.54 17.36 15.07
CA ASN A 183 -19.54 17.53 14.01
C ASN A 183 -19.00 18.32 12.81
N PHE A 184 -17.74 18.74 12.84
CA PHE A 184 -17.13 19.55 11.77
C PHE A 184 -16.91 18.76 10.47
N ALA A 185 -16.56 17.49 10.58
CA ALA A 185 -16.34 16.61 9.44
C ALA A 185 -16.71 15.18 9.79
N GLU A 186 -16.74 14.31 8.78
CA GLU A 186 -16.99 12.88 8.99
C GLU A 186 -15.88 12.25 9.87
N PRO A 187 -16.24 11.28 10.72
CA PRO A 187 -15.28 10.61 11.59
C PRO A 187 -14.11 9.95 10.83
N SER A 188 -14.34 9.46 9.62
CA SER A 188 -13.31 8.87 8.73
C SER A 188 -12.25 9.88 8.30
N ASP A 189 -12.61 11.16 8.21
CA ASP A 189 -11.72 12.23 7.72
C ASP A 189 -11.12 13.04 8.87
N THR A 190 -11.35 12.61 10.11
CA THR A 190 -10.96 13.34 11.32
C THR A 190 -10.01 12.55 12.20
N TYR A 191 -8.84 13.10 12.47
CA TYR A 191 -7.88 12.58 13.43
C TYR A 191 -7.88 13.40 14.71
N TRP A 192 -8.11 12.74 15.84
CA TRP A 192 -8.01 13.33 17.17
C TRP A 192 -6.62 13.10 17.72
N LYS A 193 -5.81 14.16 17.77
CA LYS A 193 -4.43 14.08 18.26
C LYS A 193 -4.41 13.85 19.77
N PRO A 194 -3.84 12.73 20.26
CA PRO A 194 -3.69 12.51 21.69
C PRO A 194 -2.84 13.60 22.34
N SER A 195 -3.37 14.21 23.42
CA SER A 195 -2.68 15.25 24.18
C SER A 195 -1.40 14.70 24.85
N ARG A 196 -0.43 15.59 25.10
CA ARG A 196 0.84 15.28 25.80
C ARG A 196 1.66 14.14 25.19
N ASN A 197 1.41 13.80 23.95
CA ASN A 197 2.12 12.75 23.22
C ASN A 197 2.71 13.35 21.94
N LYS A 198 4.02 13.19 21.71
CA LYS A 198 4.64 13.67 20.48
C LYS A 198 4.28 12.82 19.26
N TRP A 199 3.90 11.55 19.46
CA TRP A 199 3.63 10.61 18.37
C TRP A 199 2.26 10.85 17.73
N TRP A 200 2.21 10.63 16.43
CA TRP A 200 1.01 10.73 15.59
C TRP A 200 0.49 9.34 15.17
N ASP A 201 0.58 8.38 16.08
CA ASP A 201 0.13 7.02 15.81
C ASP A 201 -1.35 7.01 15.43
N GLY A 202 -1.69 6.32 14.33
CA GLY A 202 -3.05 6.28 13.79
C GLY A 202 -3.42 7.45 12.87
N TYR A 203 -2.53 8.43 12.65
CA TYR A 203 -2.72 9.43 11.61
C TYR A 203 -2.30 8.86 10.25
N HIS A 204 -3.19 8.91 9.27
CA HIS A 204 -3.00 8.36 7.93
C HIS A 204 -3.14 9.41 6.82
N GLY A 205 -3.21 10.69 7.18
CA GLY A 205 -3.38 11.80 6.24
C GLY A 205 -4.81 12.37 6.22
N GLU A 206 -5.56 12.17 7.31
CA GLU A 206 -6.92 12.72 7.47
C GLU A 206 -6.92 14.23 7.23
N GLU A 207 -7.99 14.72 6.59
CA GLU A 207 -8.12 16.12 6.20
C GLU A 207 -8.37 17.06 7.38
N VAL A 208 -8.91 16.55 8.47
CA VAL A 208 -9.18 17.31 9.68
C VAL A 208 -8.40 16.76 10.88
N VAL A 209 -7.70 17.63 11.56
CA VAL A 209 -6.97 17.30 12.81
C VAL A 209 -7.58 18.09 13.97
N VAL A 210 -7.91 17.40 15.04
CA VAL A 210 -8.45 18.01 16.27
C VAL A 210 -7.38 18.00 17.36
N LEU A 211 -7.10 19.18 17.90
CA LEU A 211 -6.31 19.42 19.11
C LEU A 211 -7.29 19.81 20.21
N ASP A 212 -7.87 18.82 20.88
CA ASP A 212 -8.90 19.05 21.89
C ASP A 212 -8.28 19.42 23.24
N ASP A 213 -8.95 20.29 23.99
CA ASP A 213 -8.50 20.83 25.28
C ASP A 213 -7.02 21.26 25.22
N PHE A 214 -6.70 22.11 24.26
CA PHE A 214 -5.34 22.58 24.04
C PHE A 214 -4.99 23.73 25.03
N TYR A 215 -3.82 23.61 25.63
CA TYR A 215 -3.25 24.62 26.55
C TYR A 215 -1.71 24.69 26.43
N GLY A 216 -1.16 24.42 25.19
CA GLY A 216 0.29 24.49 24.95
C GLY A 216 1.03 23.19 25.19
N TRP A 217 0.36 22.04 25.11
CA TRP A 217 1.01 20.73 25.31
C TRP A 217 1.81 20.22 24.09
N LEU A 218 1.74 20.88 22.92
CA LEU A 218 2.69 20.71 21.83
C LEU A 218 3.82 21.74 21.95
N PRO A 219 5.06 21.41 21.50
CA PRO A 219 6.10 22.42 21.34
C PRO A 219 5.65 23.56 20.43
N TRP A 220 6.05 24.80 20.77
CA TRP A 220 5.68 25.98 20.01
C TRP A 220 6.00 25.90 18.53
N ASP A 221 7.23 25.50 18.20
CA ASP A 221 7.68 25.39 16.81
C ASP A 221 6.91 24.34 16.03
N ASP A 222 6.51 23.24 16.68
CA ASP A 222 5.71 22.20 16.04
C ASP A 222 4.29 22.73 15.76
N LEU A 223 3.67 23.44 16.69
CA LEU A 223 2.37 24.07 16.47
C LEU A 223 2.41 25.04 15.29
N LEU A 224 3.42 25.91 15.21
CA LEU A 224 3.57 26.85 14.10
C LEU A 224 3.73 26.14 12.76
N ARG A 225 4.51 25.04 12.71
CA ARG A 225 4.72 24.25 11.49
C ARG A 225 3.46 23.51 11.06
N LEU A 226 2.69 22.97 12.01
CA LEU A 226 1.40 22.35 11.73
C LEU A 226 0.42 23.35 11.09
N CYS A 227 0.34 24.55 11.65
CA CYS A 227 -0.55 25.61 11.20
C CYS A 227 -0.10 26.36 9.92
N ASP A 228 0.97 25.94 9.29
CA ASP A 228 1.53 26.60 8.10
C ASP A 228 1.14 25.87 6.79
N ARG A 229 1.74 26.31 5.68
CA ARG A 229 1.52 25.78 4.30
C ARG A 229 2.61 24.86 3.80
N TYR A 230 3.76 24.85 4.45
CA TYR A 230 4.94 24.14 3.94
C TYR A 230 4.85 22.64 4.16
N PRO A 231 5.51 21.84 3.32
CA PRO A 231 5.62 20.41 3.53
C PRO A 231 6.07 20.06 4.95
N LEU A 232 5.38 19.12 5.57
CA LEU A 232 5.65 18.68 6.93
C LEU A 232 5.43 17.17 7.02
N THR A 233 6.33 16.49 7.73
CA THR A 233 6.14 15.12 8.17
C THR A 233 6.01 15.08 9.68
N VAL A 234 5.14 14.20 10.17
CA VAL A 234 4.93 13.98 11.61
C VAL A 234 5.42 12.59 12.00
N GLU A 235 5.90 12.44 13.22
CA GLU A 235 6.51 11.22 13.73
C GLU A 235 5.46 10.22 14.20
N THR A 236 5.56 8.97 13.74
CA THR A 236 4.79 7.82 14.25
C THR A 236 5.74 6.78 14.81
N LYS A 237 5.26 5.87 15.65
CA LYS A 237 6.06 4.74 16.10
C LYS A 237 6.39 3.83 14.91
N GLY A 238 7.66 3.87 14.50
CA GLY A 238 8.15 3.11 13.35
C GLY A 238 8.38 3.91 12.08
N GLY A 239 8.17 5.25 12.10
CA GLY A 239 8.48 6.08 10.94
C GLY A 239 7.94 7.49 11.00
N THR A 240 7.71 8.05 9.83
CA THR A 240 7.09 9.37 9.64
C THR A 240 6.01 9.28 8.58
N VAL A 241 5.00 10.10 8.69
CA VAL A 241 3.92 10.23 7.70
C VAL A 241 3.79 11.71 7.28
N PRO A 242 3.39 12.00 6.03
CA PRO A 242 3.16 13.37 5.60
C PRO A 242 1.95 13.95 6.33
N PHE A 243 2.04 15.19 6.77
CA PHE A 243 0.94 15.93 7.34
C PHE A 243 0.14 16.58 6.21
N LEU A 244 -1.08 16.08 5.99
CA LEU A 244 -1.93 16.46 4.84
C LEU A 244 -3.21 17.19 5.26
N ALA A 245 -3.37 17.51 6.56
CA ALA A 245 -4.58 18.15 7.05
C ALA A 245 -4.85 19.49 6.36
N ARG A 246 -6.07 19.66 5.89
CA ARG A 246 -6.61 20.92 5.36
C ARG A 246 -7.12 21.82 6.46
N SER A 247 -7.61 21.22 7.55
CA SER A 247 -8.14 21.95 8.69
C SER A 247 -7.55 21.45 10.01
N ILE A 248 -7.23 22.36 10.91
CA ILE A 248 -6.89 22.07 12.30
C ILE A 248 -7.94 22.75 13.18
N LEU A 249 -8.58 21.98 14.04
CA LEU A 249 -9.54 22.46 15.03
C LEU A 249 -8.89 22.44 16.39
N ILE A 250 -8.82 23.59 17.03
CA ILE A 250 -8.23 23.75 18.37
C ILE A 250 -9.33 24.17 19.32
N THR A 251 -9.63 23.34 20.30
CA THR A 251 -10.52 23.73 21.40
C THR A 251 -9.70 24.07 22.64
N SER A 252 -10.08 25.09 23.38
CA SER A 252 -9.34 25.50 24.57
C SER A 252 -10.24 26.18 25.60
N ASN A 253 -9.85 26.07 26.86
CA ASN A 253 -10.42 26.87 27.95
C ASN A 253 -9.63 28.17 28.19
N GLN A 254 -8.49 28.33 27.50
CA GLN A 254 -7.57 29.47 27.62
C GLN A 254 -7.37 30.11 26.25
N ALA A 255 -7.17 31.41 26.23
CA ALA A 255 -6.88 32.16 25.03
C ALA A 255 -5.47 31.82 24.50
N PRO A 256 -5.21 31.91 23.17
CA PRO A 256 -3.93 31.49 22.57
C PRO A 256 -2.68 32.12 23.19
N GLN A 257 -2.76 33.34 23.69
CA GLN A 257 -1.65 34.01 24.39
C GLN A 257 -1.30 33.38 25.75
N GLU A 258 -2.19 32.58 26.32
CA GLU A 258 -2.01 31.91 27.61
C GLU A 258 -1.47 30.48 27.47
N TRP A 259 -1.39 29.93 26.23
CA TRP A 259 -0.94 28.57 26.01
C TRP A 259 0.53 28.35 26.32
N TYR A 260 1.34 29.38 26.17
CA TYR A 260 2.78 29.34 26.40
C TYR A 260 3.23 30.51 27.28
N SER A 261 4.28 30.29 28.08
CA SER A 261 4.83 31.40 28.88
C SER A 261 5.49 32.44 27.96
N SER A 262 5.39 33.70 28.34
CA SER A 262 5.98 34.82 27.59
C SER A 262 7.52 34.73 27.47
N THR A 263 8.18 33.98 28.35
CA THR A 263 9.61 33.70 28.28
C THR A 263 9.97 32.60 27.25
N ALA A 264 9.01 31.74 26.93
CA ALA A 264 9.23 30.63 25.99
C ALA A 264 8.86 30.98 24.53
N VAL A 265 8.09 32.08 24.33
CA VAL A 265 7.57 32.47 23.01
C VAL A 265 7.87 33.92 22.71
N PRO A 266 8.80 34.21 21.79
CA PRO A 266 9.19 35.58 21.51
C PRO A 266 8.14 36.42 20.78
N ALA A 267 7.17 35.78 20.10
CA ALA A 267 6.17 36.50 19.30
C ALA A 267 4.89 35.65 19.11
N VAL A 268 3.90 35.83 19.94
CA VAL A 268 2.59 35.15 19.81
C VAL A 268 1.86 35.52 18.51
N GLU A 269 2.16 36.66 17.94
CA GLU A 269 1.67 37.13 16.64
C GLU A 269 1.96 36.14 15.51
N ALA A 270 3.05 35.35 15.63
CA ALA A 270 3.35 34.31 14.69
C ALA A 270 2.28 33.22 14.62
N LEU A 271 1.60 32.93 15.72
CA LEU A 271 0.47 32.01 15.76
C LEU A 271 -0.81 32.69 15.21
N TYR A 272 -1.09 33.93 15.65
CA TYR A 272 -2.31 34.63 15.23
C TYR A 272 -2.43 34.79 13.71
N ARG A 273 -1.35 35.14 13.02
CA ARG A 273 -1.35 35.24 11.55
C ARG A 273 -1.66 33.92 10.82
N ARG A 274 -1.58 32.78 11.52
CA ARG A 274 -1.87 31.44 10.99
C ARG A 274 -3.29 31.01 11.28
N ILE A 275 -3.92 31.57 12.32
CA ILE A 275 -5.29 31.28 12.67
C ILE A 275 -6.22 31.85 11.60
N THR A 276 -7.13 31.02 11.12
CA THR A 276 -8.16 31.39 10.13
C THR A 276 -9.39 31.96 10.84
N THR A 277 -9.83 31.32 11.91
CA THR A 277 -10.96 31.80 12.73
C THR A 277 -10.64 31.63 14.21
N LEU A 278 -10.97 32.65 15.02
CA LEU A 278 -10.88 32.61 16.46
C LEU A 278 -12.25 33.02 17.04
N GLN A 279 -12.84 32.11 17.82
CA GLN A 279 -14.14 32.32 18.42
C GLN A 279 -14.05 32.19 19.94
N PHE A 280 -14.75 33.07 20.66
CA PHE A 280 -14.89 33.01 22.09
C PHE A 280 -16.34 32.67 22.43
N TRP A 281 -16.53 31.50 23.06
CA TRP A 281 -17.85 31.02 23.43
C TRP A 281 -18.15 31.35 24.91
N LYS A 282 -19.33 31.84 25.18
CA LYS A 282 -19.82 32.03 26.54
C LYS A 282 -20.56 30.80 27.01
N THR A 283 -20.61 30.58 28.31
CA THR A 283 -21.54 29.63 28.90
C THR A 283 -22.93 30.18 28.63
N ALA A 284 -23.68 29.56 27.75
CA ALA A 284 -25.12 29.82 27.69
C ALA A 284 -25.72 29.24 28.96
N GLY A 285 -26.50 30.04 29.68
CA GLY A 285 -27.22 29.60 30.88
C GLY A 285 -28.33 28.58 30.60
N GLU A 286 -28.41 28.04 29.38
CA GLU A 286 -29.33 26.98 28.94
C GLU A 286 -28.55 25.93 28.17
N GLN A 287 -28.72 24.69 28.59
CA GLN A 287 -28.24 23.55 27.84
C GLN A 287 -29.01 23.45 26.52
N SER A 288 -28.45 24.01 25.45
CA SER A 288 -28.86 23.66 24.11
C SER A 288 -28.23 22.30 23.77
N THR A 289 -29.03 21.28 23.63
CA THR A 289 -28.62 19.97 23.14
C THR A 289 -28.38 19.96 21.62
N GLU A 290 -28.71 21.05 20.93
CA GLU A 290 -28.43 21.25 19.51
C GLU A 290 -27.19 22.11 19.38
N VAL A 291 -26.23 21.65 18.57
CA VAL A 291 -25.13 22.50 18.11
C VAL A 291 -25.76 23.64 17.33
N PRO A 292 -25.67 24.88 17.78
CA PRO A 292 -26.29 25.96 17.05
C PRO A 292 -25.61 26.09 15.69
N GLU A 293 -26.35 25.90 14.62
CA GLU A 293 -25.91 26.32 13.31
C GLU A 293 -25.56 27.82 13.36
N GLY A 294 -24.26 28.13 13.43
CA GLY A 294 -23.72 29.37 12.89
C GLY A 294 -23.97 30.67 13.66
N ARG A 295 -24.25 30.68 14.95
CA ARG A 295 -24.34 31.96 15.68
C ARG A 295 -23.77 31.91 17.08
N PHE A 296 -22.47 31.89 17.14
CA PHE A 296 -21.80 32.44 18.31
C PHE A 296 -21.36 33.86 17.92
N GLU A 297 -21.85 34.88 18.63
CA GLU A 297 -21.28 36.22 18.53
C GLU A 297 -19.80 36.10 18.84
N ALA A 298 -18.95 36.45 17.88
CA ALA A 298 -17.54 36.67 18.14
C ALA A 298 -17.50 37.78 19.19
N VAL A 299 -17.25 37.40 20.42
CA VAL A 299 -16.95 38.41 21.44
C VAL A 299 -15.52 38.82 21.17
N ASP A 300 -15.34 40.06 20.72
CA ASP A 300 -14.02 40.65 20.64
C ASP A 300 -13.30 40.36 21.96
N PRO A 301 -12.11 39.77 21.94
CA PRO A 301 -11.33 39.61 23.16
C PRO A 301 -11.21 40.96 23.83
N PRO A 302 -11.06 41.03 25.16
CA PRO A 302 -10.89 42.28 25.84
C PRO A 302 -9.75 43.06 25.21
N CYS A 303 -10.10 44.09 24.56
CA CYS A 303 -9.63 44.72 23.34
C CYS A 303 -8.16 45.16 23.27
N ALA A 304 -7.35 45.07 24.27
CA ALA A 304 -6.06 45.77 24.24
C ALA A 304 -4.91 45.01 23.57
N LEU A 305 -5.06 43.74 23.20
CA LEU A 305 -3.96 42.89 22.79
C LEU A 305 -4.05 42.32 21.35
N PHE A 306 -5.08 42.66 20.58
CA PHE A 306 -5.25 42.13 19.21
C PHE A 306 -5.25 43.24 18.15
N PRO A 307 -4.08 43.64 17.64
CA PRO A 307 -4.03 44.63 16.56
C PRO A 307 -4.41 44.09 15.18
N TYR A 308 -4.74 42.76 15.06
CA TYR A 308 -5.01 42.13 13.77
C TYR A 308 -6.50 41.90 13.59
N LYS A 309 -7.11 42.65 12.68
CA LYS A 309 -8.42 42.32 12.13
C LYS A 309 -8.28 40.98 11.40
N ILE A 310 -8.90 39.93 11.90
CA ILE A 310 -9.09 38.70 11.14
C ILE A 310 -10.12 39.03 10.08
N ASN A 311 -9.69 39.22 8.84
CA ASN A 311 -10.62 39.33 7.69
C ASN A 311 -11.24 37.95 7.46
N TYR A 312 -12.53 37.86 7.58
CA TYR A 312 -13.36 36.70 7.26
C TYR A 312 -13.29 36.35 5.78
#